data_bb9c3cc6afe31b0b89bb514a62ba8c38
#
_entry.id   bb9c3cc6afe31b0b89bb514a62ba8c38
#
_cell.length_a   1.000
_cell.length_b   1.000
_cell.length_c   1.000
_cell.angle_alpha   90.00
_cell.angle_beta   90.00
_cell.angle_gamma   90.00
#
_symmetry.space_group_name_H-M   'P 1'
#
loop_
_entity.id
_entity.type
_entity.pdbx_description
1 polymer ?
#
loop_
_entity_poly.entity_id
_entity_poly.type
_entity_poly.pdbx_seq_one_letter_code
_entity_poly.pdbx_strand_id
1 'polypeptide(L)'
;VQVTPNVEWITQCYGHEGRHEHVSLYLVRAPEGTVLIDSGSFYHRDEITAAVDDATGGEGPDAIVLSHSDYPHAANVSPLGGDTDAVELVASSGSPAQQGLPDARKCDIGGSLTVQGRTFSFIDPPLADRSHTTWIYDHGDGVLFTADGFGNYHDPGQCDYLSGDFADVTPAEEVYAYHRDNLVWLRYVAPEKVERTLDDIFGEFDVTAIAPIHGNPIEGADIDTYRDRLADAMGRIAAENPVA
;
A
#
# COMPACT_ATOMS: atom_id res chain seq x y z
N VAL A 1 -13.48 -3.36 -5.16
CA VAL A 1 -13.52 -4.70 -4.54
C VAL A 1 -13.39 -4.54 -3.03
N GLN A 2 -14.14 -5.31 -2.24
CA GLN A 2 -14.04 -5.24 -0.77
C GLN A 2 -12.89 -6.10 -0.26
N VAL A 3 -12.00 -5.51 0.55
CA VAL A 3 -10.94 -6.21 1.28
C VAL A 3 -11.45 -6.64 2.66
N THR A 4 -12.15 -5.71 3.35
CA THR A 4 -12.85 -5.94 4.62
C THR A 4 -14.21 -5.24 4.57
N PRO A 5 -15.10 -5.41 5.56
CA PRO A 5 -16.40 -4.72 5.55
C PRO A 5 -16.31 -3.19 5.42
N ASN A 6 -15.20 -2.57 5.86
CA ASN A 6 -15.03 -1.13 5.84
C ASN A 6 -13.88 -0.66 4.93
N VAL A 7 -13.14 -1.57 4.27
CA VAL A 7 -12.03 -1.21 3.38
C VAL A 7 -12.32 -1.69 1.97
N GLU A 8 -12.42 -0.75 1.05
CA GLU A 8 -12.66 -0.98 -0.36
C GLU A 8 -11.39 -0.71 -1.18
N TRP A 9 -10.97 -1.67 -1.98
CA TRP A 9 -9.86 -1.57 -2.91
C TRP A 9 -10.34 -0.95 -4.22
N ILE A 10 -9.74 0.17 -4.58
CA ILE A 10 -9.93 0.87 -5.85
C ILE A 10 -8.60 0.75 -6.61
N THR A 11 -8.60 0.16 -7.79
CA THR A 11 -7.37 -0.13 -8.51
C THR A 11 -7.48 0.18 -9.99
N GLN A 12 -6.34 0.52 -10.58
CA GLN A 12 -6.11 0.56 -12.01
C GLN A 12 -5.07 -0.49 -12.38
N CYS A 13 -5.43 -1.34 -13.34
CA CYS A 13 -4.61 -2.45 -13.79
C CYS A 13 -4.07 -2.16 -15.19
N TYR A 14 -2.79 -2.35 -15.40
CA TYR A 14 -2.14 -2.09 -16.69
C TYR A 14 -1.09 -3.15 -17.04
N GLY A 15 -0.82 -3.28 -18.36
CA GLY A 15 0.18 -4.23 -18.84
C GLY A 15 1.62 -3.75 -18.57
N HIS A 16 2.44 -4.65 -18.04
CA HIS A 16 3.85 -4.44 -17.77
C HIS A 16 4.67 -5.65 -18.22
N GLU A 17 5.47 -5.52 -19.28
CA GLU A 17 6.38 -6.56 -19.80
C GLU A 17 5.77 -7.97 -19.96
N GLY A 18 4.53 -8.04 -20.43
CA GLY A 18 3.81 -9.30 -20.64
C GLY A 18 3.03 -9.83 -19.42
N ARG A 19 3.09 -9.13 -18.30
CA ARG A 19 2.30 -9.31 -17.08
C ARG A 19 1.39 -8.11 -16.88
N HIS A 20 0.65 -8.09 -15.80
CA HIS A 20 -0.10 -6.94 -15.33
C HIS A 20 0.41 -6.48 -13.97
N GLU A 21 0.23 -5.19 -13.72
CA GLU A 21 0.56 -4.51 -12.47
C GLU A 21 -0.57 -3.59 -12.06
N HIS A 22 -0.67 -3.30 -10.79
CA HIS A 22 -1.66 -2.38 -10.23
C HIS A 22 -1.06 -1.02 -9.87
N VAL A 23 -1.91 0.01 -9.91
CA VAL A 23 -1.81 1.20 -9.09
C VAL A 23 -3.11 1.31 -8.30
N SER A 24 -3.02 1.12 -7.02
CA SER A 24 -4.15 1.01 -6.11
C SER A 24 -4.26 2.20 -5.16
N LEU A 25 -5.44 2.39 -4.63
CA LEU A 25 -5.77 3.19 -3.47
C LEU A 25 -6.88 2.48 -2.69
N TYR A 26 -7.06 2.85 -1.43
CA TYR A 26 -8.05 2.18 -0.59
C TYR A 26 -8.96 3.19 0.07
N LEU A 27 -10.27 3.00 -0.06
CA LEU A 27 -11.26 3.79 0.65
C LEU A 27 -11.64 3.08 1.95
N VAL A 28 -11.38 3.73 3.08
CA VAL A 28 -11.71 3.27 4.43
C VAL A 28 -12.95 4.01 4.90
N ARG A 29 -14.02 3.28 5.22
CA ARG A 29 -15.22 3.84 5.84
C ARG A 29 -14.99 3.94 7.34
N ALA A 30 -14.87 5.17 7.82
CA ALA A 30 -14.59 5.50 9.21
C ALA A 30 -15.87 5.99 9.93
N PRO A 31 -15.90 6.03 11.27
CA PRO A 31 -17.10 6.45 12.03
C PRO A 31 -17.60 7.86 11.74
N GLU A 32 -16.71 8.77 11.35
CA GLU A 32 -17.05 10.19 11.14
C GLU A 32 -16.93 10.63 9.66
N GLY A 33 -16.59 9.70 8.74
CA GLY A 33 -16.45 10.01 7.33
C GLY A 33 -15.67 8.93 6.56
N THR A 34 -15.06 9.30 5.45
CA THR A 34 -14.28 8.44 4.59
C THR A 34 -12.82 8.86 4.55
N VAL A 35 -11.92 7.88 4.59
CA VAL A 35 -10.47 8.09 4.52
C VAL A 35 -9.94 7.38 3.29
N LEU A 36 -9.24 8.10 2.43
CA LEU A 36 -8.56 7.52 1.29
C LEU A 36 -7.09 7.27 1.65
N ILE A 37 -6.61 6.07 1.44
CA ILE A 37 -5.19 5.72 1.58
C ILE A 37 -4.56 5.78 0.20
N ASP A 38 -3.63 6.71 0.03
CA ASP A 38 -3.02 7.14 -1.22
C ASP A 38 -4.04 7.73 -2.22
N SER A 39 -3.58 8.24 -3.35
CA SER A 39 -4.41 8.92 -4.33
C SER A 39 -4.20 8.43 -5.78
N GLY A 40 -3.33 7.45 -5.97
CA GLY A 40 -3.10 6.83 -7.26
C GLY A 40 -2.30 7.68 -8.26
N SER A 41 -2.13 7.14 -9.46
CA SER A 41 -1.30 7.70 -10.51
C SER A 41 -2.02 8.78 -11.33
N PHE A 42 -1.26 9.76 -11.77
CA PHE A 42 -1.69 10.77 -12.74
C PHE A 42 -2.23 10.17 -14.05
N TYR A 43 -1.65 9.06 -14.50
CA TYR A 43 -2.05 8.43 -15.78
C TYR A 43 -3.46 7.84 -15.76
N HIS A 44 -4.00 7.57 -14.58
CA HIS A 44 -5.33 7.00 -14.37
C HIS A 44 -6.27 7.96 -13.62
N ARG A 45 -6.01 9.26 -13.71
CA ARG A 45 -6.74 10.28 -12.95
C ARG A 45 -8.24 10.23 -13.14
N ASP A 46 -8.70 10.18 -14.39
CA ASP A 46 -10.12 10.26 -14.70
C ASP A 46 -10.85 9.03 -14.18
N GLU A 47 -10.26 7.84 -14.34
CA GLU A 47 -10.80 6.58 -13.84
C GLU A 47 -10.80 6.53 -12.32
N ILE A 48 -9.73 6.99 -11.68
CA ILE A 48 -9.61 7.05 -10.20
C ILE A 48 -10.64 8.03 -9.64
N THR A 49 -10.73 9.24 -10.18
CA THR A 49 -11.71 10.24 -9.72
C THR A 49 -13.12 9.71 -9.84
N ALA A 50 -13.48 9.10 -10.98
CA ALA A 50 -14.79 8.52 -11.18
C ALA A 50 -15.09 7.36 -10.20
N ALA A 51 -14.10 6.52 -9.91
CA ALA A 51 -14.27 5.41 -8.97
C ALA A 51 -14.39 5.88 -7.51
N VAL A 52 -13.65 6.92 -7.13
CA VAL A 52 -13.78 7.55 -5.79
C VAL A 52 -15.14 8.24 -5.67
N ASP A 53 -15.59 8.98 -6.68
CA ASP A 53 -16.90 9.63 -6.71
C ASP A 53 -18.03 8.59 -6.56
N ASP A 54 -17.95 7.47 -7.28
CA ASP A 54 -18.93 6.38 -7.16
C ASP A 54 -18.95 5.78 -5.75
N ALA A 55 -17.78 5.51 -5.19
CA ALA A 55 -17.63 4.92 -3.86
C ALA A 55 -18.07 5.86 -2.71
N THR A 56 -17.98 7.18 -2.92
CA THR A 56 -18.35 8.22 -1.93
C THR A 56 -19.72 8.86 -2.21
N GLY A 57 -20.41 8.44 -3.28
CA GLY A 57 -21.69 9.05 -3.69
C GLY A 57 -21.54 10.46 -4.26
N GLY A 58 -20.36 10.83 -4.75
CA GLY A 58 -20.04 12.12 -5.35
C GLY A 58 -19.64 13.20 -4.34
N GLU A 59 -19.45 12.85 -3.06
CA GLU A 59 -19.01 13.79 -2.02
C GLU A 59 -17.48 13.88 -1.91
N GLY A 60 -16.76 12.92 -2.52
CA GLY A 60 -15.31 12.77 -2.37
C GLY A 60 -14.90 12.20 -1.00
N PRO A 61 -13.60 12.06 -0.71
CA PRO A 61 -13.12 11.63 0.59
C PRO A 61 -13.12 12.80 1.59
N ASP A 62 -13.32 12.51 2.89
CA ASP A 62 -13.18 13.50 3.96
C ASP A 62 -11.72 13.69 4.39
N ALA A 63 -10.90 12.66 4.17
CA ALA A 63 -9.46 12.71 4.42
C ALA A 63 -8.67 11.87 3.40
N ILE A 64 -7.41 12.27 3.16
CA ILE A 64 -6.43 11.53 2.38
C ILE A 64 -5.20 11.29 3.27
N VAL A 65 -4.80 10.03 3.44
CA VAL A 65 -3.60 9.63 4.18
C VAL A 65 -2.60 9.05 3.17
N LEU A 66 -1.42 9.65 3.09
CA LEU A 66 -0.39 9.26 2.13
C LEU A 66 0.67 8.37 2.76
N SER A 67 0.98 7.25 2.11
CA SER A 67 2.11 6.39 2.45
C SER A 67 3.44 7.07 2.12
N HIS A 68 3.53 7.73 0.97
CA HIS A 68 4.60 8.62 0.55
C HIS A 68 4.17 9.47 -0.66
N SER A 69 5.04 10.34 -1.18
CA SER A 69 4.67 11.36 -2.16
C SER A 69 5.08 11.05 -3.61
N ASP A 70 5.42 9.82 -3.93
CA ASP A 70 5.71 9.43 -5.30
C ASP A 70 4.45 9.41 -6.19
N TYR A 71 4.67 9.41 -7.51
CA TYR A 71 3.61 9.55 -8.51
C TYR A 71 2.44 8.55 -8.39
N PRO A 72 2.69 7.25 -8.11
CA PRO A 72 1.59 6.30 -7.95
C PRO A 72 0.74 6.54 -6.70
N HIS A 73 1.22 7.33 -5.73
CA HIS A 73 0.61 7.48 -4.42
C HIS A 73 -0.04 8.85 -4.22
N ALA A 74 0.57 9.94 -4.73
CA ALA A 74 0.18 11.31 -4.39
C ALA A 74 -0.30 12.16 -5.58
N ALA A 75 -0.38 11.61 -6.80
CA ALA A 75 -0.59 12.42 -7.99
C ALA A 75 -2.00 13.01 -8.14
N ASN A 76 -2.99 12.49 -7.43
CA ASN A 76 -4.37 12.97 -7.50
C ASN A 76 -4.86 13.62 -6.19
N VAL A 77 -3.96 14.02 -5.28
CA VAL A 77 -4.34 14.74 -4.05
C VAL A 77 -5.21 15.96 -4.38
N SER A 78 -4.76 16.85 -5.27
CA SER A 78 -5.50 18.06 -5.66
C SER A 78 -6.85 17.74 -6.36
N PRO A 79 -6.91 16.88 -7.38
CA PRO A 79 -8.21 16.50 -7.99
C PRO A 79 -9.21 15.87 -7.02
N LEU A 80 -8.73 15.19 -5.98
CA LEU A 80 -9.58 14.58 -4.95
C LEU A 80 -9.86 15.53 -3.77
N GLY A 81 -9.54 16.81 -3.91
CA GLY A 81 -9.87 17.86 -2.94
C GLY A 81 -8.86 18.05 -1.81
N GLY A 82 -7.71 17.36 -1.81
CA GLY A 82 -6.70 17.45 -0.76
C GLY A 82 -5.89 18.76 -0.74
N ASP A 83 -6.16 19.69 -1.65
CA ASP A 83 -5.63 21.06 -1.65
C ASP A 83 -6.65 22.10 -1.12
N THR A 84 -7.76 21.64 -0.57
CA THR A 84 -8.82 22.46 0.03
C THR A 84 -8.88 22.27 1.53
N ASP A 85 -9.45 23.26 2.24
CA ASP A 85 -9.71 23.16 3.69
C ASP A 85 -10.82 22.11 4.01
N ALA A 86 -11.48 21.54 3.00
CA ALA A 86 -12.58 20.61 3.17
C ALA A 86 -12.11 19.15 3.35
N VAL A 87 -10.93 18.79 2.83
CA VAL A 87 -10.35 17.44 2.91
C VAL A 87 -9.10 17.48 3.77
N GLU A 88 -9.07 16.67 4.84
CA GLU A 88 -7.90 16.56 5.71
C GLU A 88 -6.78 15.80 4.98
N LEU A 89 -5.63 16.42 4.75
CA LEU A 89 -4.46 15.75 4.20
C LEU A 89 -3.53 15.32 5.34
N VAL A 90 -3.16 14.04 5.38
CA VAL A 90 -2.25 13.45 6.37
C VAL A 90 -1.06 12.79 5.66
N ALA A 91 0.14 13.01 6.18
CA ALA A 91 1.35 12.37 5.68
C ALA A 91 2.33 12.07 6.81
N SER A 92 3.30 11.17 6.56
CA SER A 92 4.38 10.95 7.51
C SER A 92 5.20 12.23 7.73
N SER A 93 5.82 12.39 8.90
CA SER A 93 6.57 13.60 9.26
C SER A 93 7.87 13.82 8.48
N GLY A 94 8.23 12.90 7.60
CA GLY A 94 9.50 12.87 6.86
C GLY A 94 9.69 13.98 5.83
N SER A 95 9.08 15.14 5.97
CA SER A 95 9.20 16.36 5.17
C SER A 95 8.08 16.59 4.15
N PRO A 96 6.82 16.73 4.57
CA PRO A 96 5.74 17.08 3.65
C PRO A 96 6.02 18.31 2.80
N ALA A 97 6.73 19.32 3.35
CA ALA A 97 7.10 20.51 2.59
C ALA A 97 8.09 20.20 1.45
N GLN A 98 9.06 19.29 1.67
CA GLN A 98 9.97 18.83 0.62
C GLN A 98 9.27 17.94 -0.41
N GLN A 99 8.21 17.28 0.01
CA GLN A 99 7.36 16.46 -0.86
C GLN A 99 6.28 17.29 -1.59
N GLY A 100 6.26 18.61 -1.40
CA GLY A 100 5.24 19.48 -1.99
C GLY A 100 3.88 19.46 -1.29
N LEU A 101 3.83 18.99 -0.03
CA LEU A 101 2.62 18.85 0.79
C LEU A 101 2.73 19.67 2.09
N PRO A 102 2.94 21.00 2.03
CA PRO A 102 3.28 21.82 3.21
C PRO A 102 2.16 21.85 4.26
N ASP A 103 0.91 21.72 3.82
CA ASP A 103 -0.28 21.87 4.67
C ASP A 103 -0.78 20.51 5.23
N ALA A 104 -0.09 19.41 4.93
CA ALA A 104 -0.46 18.11 5.47
C ALA A 104 -0.27 18.06 6.99
N ARG A 105 -1.25 17.51 7.71
CA ARG A 105 -1.09 17.11 9.10
C ARG A 105 -0.06 15.99 9.18
N LYS A 106 0.91 16.15 10.08
CA LYS A 106 2.07 15.26 10.14
C LYS A 106 1.91 14.21 11.25
N CYS A 107 2.33 12.99 10.94
CA CYS A 107 2.54 11.95 11.93
C CYS A 107 4.00 11.48 11.88
N ASP A 108 4.65 11.35 13.03
CA ASP A 108 5.96 10.74 13.11
C ASP A 108 5.85 9.22 12.83
N ILE A 109 6.82 8.68 12.11
CA ILE A 109 6.96 7.22 11.99
C ILE A 109 7.13 6.63 13.40
N GLY A 110 6.39 5.59 13.70
CA GLY A 110 6.24 5.02 15.05
C GLY A 110 5.11 5.66 15.89
N GLY A 111 4.45 6.70 15.35
CA GLY A 111 3.29 7.34 15.96
C GLY A 111 1.95 6.84 15.44
N SER A 112 0.88 7.39 15.99
CA SER A 112 -0.48 7.14 15.52
C SER A 112 -1.33 8.40 15.51
N LEU A 113 -2.32 8.46 14.61
CA LEU A 113 -3.31 9.53 14.51
C LEU A 113 -4.71 8.95 14.43
N THR A 114 -5.66 9.72 14.98
CA THR A 114 -7.08 9.50 14.68
C THR A 114 -7.49 10.44 13.55
N VAL A 115 -8.06 9.86 12.48
CA VAL A 115 -8.56 10.53 11.29
C VAL A 115 -9.99 10.04 11.07
N GLN A 116 -10.94 10.95 10.95
CA GLN A 116 -12.38 10.64 10.82
C GLN A 116 -12.90 9.62 11.85
N GLY A 117 -12.43 9.74 13.12
CA GLY A 117 -12.80 8.83 14.21
C GLY A 117 -12.16 7.42 14.14
N ARG A 118 -11.22 7.18 13.23
CA ARG A 118 -10.49 5.91 13.06
C ARG A 118 -9.00 6.09 13.34
N THR A 119 -8.39 5.17 14.05
CA THR A 119 -6.98 5.26 14.43
C THR A 119 -6.10 4.53 13.43
N PHE A 120 -5.04 5.22 12.98
CA PHE A 120 -4.00 4.68 12.10
C PHE A 120 -2.64 4.81 12.77
N SER A 121 -1.83 3.73 12.75
CA SER A 121 -0.42 3.76 13.13
C SER A 121 0.47 3.89 11.90
N PHE A 122 1.55 4.67 12.02
CA PHE A 122 2.52 4.92 10.96
C PHE A 122 3.80 4.16 11.30
N ILE A 123 4.14 3.15 10.49
CA ILE A 123 5.16 2.16 10.78
C ILE A 123 6.37 2.40 9.88
N ASP A 124 7.59 2.24 10.42
CA ASP A 124 8.84 2.23 9.65
C ASP A 124 8.90 0.96 8.78
N PRO A 125 8.83 1.08 7.45
CA PRO A 125 8.66 -0.08 6.59
C PRO A 125 9.98 -0.81 6.33
N PRO A 126 10.05 -2.15 6.54
CA PRO A 126 11.23 -2.92 6.17
C PRO A 126 11.40 -3.10 4.65
N LEU A 127 10.34 -2.85 3.89
CA LEU A 127 10.31 -2.95 2.42
C LEU A 127 9.90 -1.60 1.81
N ALA A 128 10.75 -0.57 2.01
CA ALA A 128 10.54 0.74 1.41
C ALA A 128 11.27 0.85 0.07
N ASP A 129 10.63 1.45 -0.90
CA ASP A 129 11.22 1.84 -2.19
C ASP A 129 11.89 3.21 -2.12
N ARG A 130 11.39 4.13 -1.26
CA ARG A 130 11.87 5.50 -1.05
C ARG A 130 12.12 5.81 0.42
N SER A 131 12.97 6.81 0.66
CA SER A 131 13.02 7.50 1.94
C SER A 131 11.67 8.20 2.18
N HIS A 132 11.18 8.17 3.40
CA HIS A 132 9.89 8.71 3.83
C HIS A 132 8.65 7.88 3.46
N THR A 133 8.81 6.70 2.84
CA THR A 133 7.73 5.72 2.78
C THR A 133 7.34 5.32 4.21
N THR A 134 6.05 5.20 4.47
CA THR A 134 5.53 4.67 5.73
C THR A 134 4.48 3.61 5.42
N TRP A 135 4.46 2.54 6.21
CA TRP A 135 3.32 1.65 6.24
C TRP A 135 2.27 2.20 7.18
N ILE A 136 1.02 1.95 6.86
CA ILE A 136 -0.12 2.46 7.62
C ILE A 136 -0.92 1.27 8.12
N TYR A 137 -1.09 1.15 9.44
CA TYR A 137 -1.94 0.11 10.03
C TYR A 137 -3.24 0.71 10.53
N ASP A 138 -4.34 0.17 10.04
CA ASP A 138 -5.69 0.50 10.46
C ASP A 138 -6.12 -0.35 11.63
N HIS A 139 -6.30 0.26 12.79
CA HIS A 139 -6.75 -0.42 14.01
C HIS A 139 -8.22 -0.86 13.98
N GLY A 140 -9.01 -0.36 13.05
CA GLY A 140 -10.44 -0.69 12.99
C GLY A 140 -10.71 -2.07 12.42
N ASP A 141 -10.09 -2.38 11.28
CA ASP A 141 -10.26 -3.66 10.58
C ASP A 141 -8.97 -4.51 10.56
N GLY A 142 -7.86 -4.04 11.11
CA GLY A 142 -6.61 -4.78 11.13
C GLY A 142 -5.90 -4.80 9.77
N VAL A 143 -6.12 -3.83 8.90
CA VAL A 143 -5.51 -3.79 7.57
C VAL A 143 -4.16 -3.08 7.61
N LEU A 144 -3.13 -3.73 7.04
CA LEU A 144 -1.81 -3.16 6.85
C LEU A 144 -1.64 -2.68 5.41
N PHE A 145 -1.61 -1.36 5.19
CA PHE A 145 -1.31 -0.75 3.90
C PHE A 145 0.20 -0.62 3.76
N THR A 146 0.77 -1.25 2.74
CA THR A 146 2.21 -1.51 2.64
C THR A 146 2.91 -0.72 1.53
N ALA A 147 2.25 0.27 0.94
CA ALA A 147 2.81 1.04 -0.18
C ALA A 147 3.37 0.07 -1.25
N ASP A 148 4.67 0.16 -1.58
CA ASP A 148 5.33 -0.73 -2.55
C ASP A 148 5.76 -2.08 -1.97
N GLY A 149 5.68 -2.27 -0.65
CA GLY A 149 5.96 -3.55 -0.03
C GLY A 149 4.84 -4.57 -0.27
N PHE A 150 5.15 -5.86 -0.27
CA PHE A 150 4.20 -6.95 -0.52
C PHE A 150 3.53 -6.91 -1.90
N GLY A 151 4.13 -6.22 -2.86
CA GLY A 151 3.61 -6.16 -4.23
C GLY A 151 3.83 -7.46 -5.01
N ASN A 152 3.08 -7.61 -6.09
CA ASN A 152 3.21 -8.74 -7.01
C ASN A 152 2.76 -8.35 -8.42
N TYR A 153 3.30 -9.03 -9.41
CA TYR A 153 2.72 -9.06 -10.75
C TYR A 153 1.62 -10.13 -10.83
N HIS A 154 0.82 -10.09 -11.90
CA HIS A 154 -0.23 -11.07 -12.13
C HIS A 154 -0.52 -11.21 -13.63
N ASP A 155 -1.28 -12.25 -14.01
CA ASP A 155 -1.71 -12.48 -15.38
C ASP A 155 -2.89 -11.56 -15.78
N PRO A 156 -3.07 -11.29 -17.10
CA PRO A 156 -4.28 -10.66 -17.61
C PRO A 156 -5.55 -11.39 -17.14
N GLY A 157 -6.53 -10.64 -16.62
CA GLY A 157 -7.78 -11.21 -16.09
C GLY A 157 -7.77 -11.51 -14.60
N GLN A 158 -6.69 -11.19 -13.88
CA GLN A 158 -6.56 -11.31 -12.42
C GLN A 158 -6.53 -9.92 -11.73
N CYS A 159 -6.92 -8.88 -12.44
CA CYS A 159 -6.84 -7.49 -11.96
C CYS A 159 -7.75 -7.17 -10.76
N ASP A 160 -8.76 -7.97 -10.53
CA ASP A 160 -9.73 -7.83 -9.42
C ASP A 160 -9.66 -8.96 -8.40
N TYR A 161 -8.62 -9.82 -8.50
CA TYR A 161 -8.41 -10.92 -7.56
C TYR A 161 -7.91 -10.42 -6.20
N LEU A 162 -8.41 -11.04 -5.14
CA LEU A 162 -7.74 -11.11 -3.84
C LEU A 162 -6.84 -12.35 -3.81
N SER A 163 -5.97 -12.48 -2.81
CA SER A 163 -5.06 -13.63 -2.74
C SER A 163 -5.77 -14.99 -2.76
N GLY A 164 -6.94 -15.08 -2.15
CA GLY A 164 -7.76 -16.30 -2.12
C GLY A 164 -8.44 -16.66 -3.44
N ASP A 165 -8.47 -15.76 -4.42
CA ASP A 165 -9.01 -16.05 -5.76
C ASP A 165 -8.00 -16.78 -6.66
N PHE A 166 -6.71 -16.76 -6.30
CA PHE A 166 -5.71 -17.56 -6.98
C PHE A 166 -5.85 -19.03 -6.62
N ALA A 167 -5.44 -19.93 -7.54
CA ALA A 167 -5.53 -21.36 -7.31
C ALA A 167 -4.64 -21.86 -6.12
N ASP A 168 -3.60 -21.11 -5.79
CA ASP A 168 -2.66 -21.40 -4.70
C ASP A 168 -2.01 -20.10 -4.24
N VAL A 169 -2.76 -19.19 -3.62
CA VAL A 169 -2.31 -17.85 -3.21
C VAL A 169 -1.61 -17.09 -4.38
N THR A 170 -1.08 -15.93 -4.18
CA THR A 170 -0.30 -15.20 -5.20
C THR A 170 0.93 -16.02 -5.62
N PRO A 171 1.15 -16.29 -6.93
CA PRO A 171 2.25 -17.15 -7.38
C PRO A 171 3.64 -16.66 -6.92
N ALA A 172 4.47 -17.55 -6.41
CA ALA A 172 5.80 -17.23 -5.88
C ALA A 172 6.72 -16.52 -6.91
N GLU A 173 6.60 -16.89 -8.20
CA GLU A 173 7.38 -16.24 -9.25
C GLU A 173 6.96 -14.78 -9.51
N GLU A 174 5.70 -14.45 -9.30
CA GLU A 174 5.19 -13.10 -9.45
C GLU A 174 5.59 -12.20 -8.26
N VAL A 175 5.63 -12.77 -7.06
CA VAL A 175 6.19 -12.12 -5.86
C VAL A 175 7.69 -11.87 -6.05
N TYR A 176 8.45 -12.88 -6.48
CA TYR A 176 9.89 -12.73 -6.74
C TYR A 176 10.19 -11.69 -7.81
N ALA A 177 9.51 -11.77 -8.96
CA ALA A 177 9.77 -10.86 -10.07
C ALA A 177 9.50 -9.40 -9.69
N TYR A 178 8.38 -9.14 -9.01
CA TYR A 178 8.05 -7.80 -8.55
C TYR A 178 9.12 -7.23 -7.60
N HIS A 179 9.51 -7.96 -6.56
CA HIS A 179 10.48 -7.48 -5.57
C HIS A 179 11.89 -7.31 -6.16
N ARG A 180 12.28 -8.20 -7.08
CA ARG A 180 13.56 -8.07 -7.81
C ARG A 180 13.62 -6.78 -8.63
N ASP A 181 12.52 -6.43 -9.29
CA ASP A 181 12.47 -5.33 -10.25
C ASP A 181 12.23 -3.98 -9.57
N ASN A 182 11.42 -3.93 -8.50
CA ASN A 182 11.00 -2.70 -7.84
C ASN A 182 11.80 -2.37 -6.58
N LEU A 183 12.21 -3.37 -5.78
CA LEU A 183 13.00 -3.17 -4.57
C LEU A 183 14.47 -3.59 -4.80
N VAL A 184 15.13 -2.93 -5.73
CA VAL A 184 16.47 -3.29 -6.21
C VAL A 184 17.55 -3.33 -5.12
N TRP A 185 17.34 -2.65 -4.01
CA TRP A 185 18.26 -2.63 -2.87
C TRP A 185 18.27 -3.97 -2.10
N LEU A 186 17.27 -4.84 -2.26
CA LEU A 186 17.24 -6.18 -1.66
C LEU A 186 18.46 -7.03 -2.04
N ARG A 187 19.13 -6.71 -3.16
CA ARG A 187 20.40 -7.33 -3.59
C ARG A 187 21.55 -7.15 -2.61
N TYR A 188 21.45 -6.14 -1.72
CA TYR A 188 22.55 -5.70 -0.86
C TYR A 188 22.25 -5.85 0.63
N VAL A 189 21.14 -6.47 0.97
CA VAL A 189 20.65 -6.64 2.35
C VAL A 189 20.61 -8.11 2.71
N ALA A 190 20.94 -8.44 3.96
CA ALA A 190 20.73 -9.77 4.50
C ALA A 190 19.22 -10.01 4.71
N PRO A 191 18.60 -10.98 4.03
CA PRO A 191 17.15 -11.24 4.11
C PRO A 191 16.64 -11.39 5.53
N GLU A 192 17.41 -12.04 6.40
CA GLU A 192 17.06 -12.30 7.80
C GLU A 192 16.88 -11.02 8.65
N LYS A 193 17.37 -9.87 8.17
CA LYS A 193 17.12 -8.58 8.84
C LYS A 193 15.74 -8.06 8.51
N VAL A 194 15.33 -8.20 7.26
CA VAL A 194 13.98 -7.81 6.80
C VAL A 194 12.96 -8.71 7.47
N GLU A 195 13.18 -10.03 7.45
CA GLU A 195 12.31 -11.03 8.07
C GLU A 195 12.07 -10.75 9.55
N ARG A 196 13.14 -10.47 10.33
CA ARG A 196 12.99 -10.12 11.75
C ARG A 196 12.15 -8.87 11.98
N THR A 197 12.32 -7.85 11.15
CA THR A 197 11.49 -6.63 11.27
C THR A 197 10.03 -6.92 10.90
N LEU A 198 9.79 -7.78 9.90
CA LEU A 198 8.45 -8.26 9.61
C LEU A 198 7.84 -9.03 10.79
N ASP A 199 8.62 -9.93 11.40
CA ASP A 199 8.17 -10.69 12.58
C ASP A 199 7.81 -9.76 13.75
N ASP A 200 8.60 -8.71 13.99
CA ASP A 200 8.32 -7.70 15.00
C ASP A 200 6.99 -6.96 14.70
N ILE A 201 6.76 -6.55 13.45
CA ILE A 201 5.52 -5.88 13.04
C ILE A 201 4.30 -6.80 13.20
N PHE A 202 4.37 -8.02 12.69
CA PHE A 202 3.27 -9.00 12.80
C PHE A 202 3.08 -9.54 14.23
N GLY A 203 4.09 -9.39 15.10
CA GLY A 203 3.97 -9.66 16.53
C GLY A 203 3.32 -8.52 17.33
N GLU A 204 3.44 -7.28 16.83
CA GLU A 204 2.86 -6.09 17.46
C GLU A 204 1.42 -5.83 17.01
N PHE A 205 1.12 -6.05 15.73
CA PHE A 205 -0.17 -5.73 15.11
C PHE A 205 -0.93 -6.99 14.71
N ASP A 206 -2.22 -7.05 15.03
CA ASP A 206 -3.14 -8.13 14.61
C ASP A 206 -3.60 -7.89 13.16
N VAL A 207 -2.74 -8.26 12.21
CA VAL A 207 -2.96 -8.01 10.78
C VAL A 207 -3.93 -9.03 10.20
N THR A 208 -5.08 -8.56 9.75
CA THR A 208 -6.15 -9.37 9.15
C THR A 208 -6.15 -9.35 7.63
N ALA A 209 -5.52 -8.34 7.02
CA ALA A 209 -5.27 -8.25 5.58
C ALA A 209 -4.07 -7.34 5.31
N ILE A 210 -3.38 -7.57 4.19
CA ILE A 210 -2.33 -6.70 3.68
C ILE A 210 -2.81 -6.06 2.37
N ALA A 211 -2.60 -4.76 2.24
CA ALA A 211 -3.11 -3.92 1.17
C ALA A 211 -1.97 -3.16 0.45
N PRO A 212 -1.26 -3.79 -0.51
CA PRO A 212 -0.21 -3.15 -1.28
C PRO A 212 -0.78 -2.21 -2.35
N ILE A 213 -0.02 -1.21 -2.76
CA ILE A 213 -0.41 -0.33 -3.88
C ILE A 213 -0.13 -1.02 -5.22
N HIS A 214 0.91 -1.82 -5.30
CA HIS A 214 1.34 -2.54 -6.50
C HIS A 214 1.20 -4.05 -6.35
N GLY A 215 -0.01 -4.54 -6.27
CA GLY A 215 -0.29 -5.97 -6.15
C GLY A 215 -1.72 -6.26 -5.73
N ASN A 216 -2.04 -7.54 -5.68
CA ASN A 216 -3.33 -8.01 -5.22
C ASN A 216 -3.37 -7.98 -3.68
N PRO A 217 -4.45 -7.52 -3.04
CA PRO A 217 -4.58 -7.59 -1.60
C PRO A 217 -4.50 -9.02 -1.07
N ILE A 218 -3.88 -9.18 0.11
CA ILE A 218 -3.62 -10.49 0.71
C ILE A 218 -4.57 -10.67 1.89
N GLU A 219 -5.41 -11.68 1.82
CA GLU A 219 -6.36 -12.02 2.87
C GLU A 219 -5.66 -12.70 4.06
N GLY A 220 -6.23 -12.55 5.27
CA GLY A 220 -5.62 -13.03 6.51
C GLY A 220 -5.20 -14.51 6.49
N ALA A 221 -6.01 -15.36 5.84
CA ALA A 221 -5.70 -16.79 5.71
C ALA A 221 -4.43 -17.09 4.88
N ASP A 222 -4.03 -16.15 4.03
CA ASP A 222 -2.94 -16.32 3.06
C ASP A 222 -1.65 -15.58 3.46
N ILE A 223 -1.69 -14.76 4.51
CA ILE A 223 -0.57 -13.92 4.96
C ILE A 223 0.69 -14.75 5.20
N ASP A 224 0.59 -15.84 5.95
CA ASP A 224 1.75 -16.68 6.26
C ASP A 224 2.36 -17.30 4.99
N THR A 225 1.51 -17.79 4.08
CA THR A 225 1.96 -18.34 2.80
C THR A 225 2.65 -17.27 1.94
N TYR A 226 2.10 -16.07 1.91
CA TYR A 226 2.72 -14.97 1.16
C TYR A 226 4.06 -14.56 1.79
N ARG A 227 4.16 -14.49 3.11
CA ARG A 227 5.42 -14.19 3.82
C ARG A 227 6.50 -15.21 3.53
N ASP A 228 6.16 -16.50 3.50
CA ASP A 228 7.10 -17.57 3.11
C ASP A 228 7.62 -17.36 1.68
N ARG A 229 6.73 -17.00 0.74
CA ARG A 229 7.12 -16.69 -0.66
C ARG A 229 7.98 -15.45 -0.77
N LEU A 230 7.71 -14.45 0.02
CA LEU A 230 8.51 -13.23 0.10
C LEU A 230 9.91 -13.50 0.68
N ALA A 231 10.02 -14.33 1.72
CA ALA A 231 11.29 -14.77 2.28
C ALA A 231 12.14 -15.53 1.25
N ASP A 232 11.52 -16.48 0.53
CA ASP A 232 12.16 -17.20 -0.58
C ASP A 232 12.60 -16.24 -1.70
N ALA A 233 11.76 -15.27 -2.07
CA ALA A 233 12.08 -14.26 -3.08
C ALA A 233 13.31 -13.42 -2.68
N MET A 234 13.34 -12.93 -1.45
CA MET A 234 14.48 -12.17 -0.92
C MET A 234 15.76 -13.01 -0.88
N GLY A 235 15.66 -14.27 -0.47
CA GLY A 235 16.79 -15.23 -0.49
C GLY A 235 17.33 -15.44 -1.90
N ARG A 236 16.48 -15.59 -2.91
CA ARG A 236 16.87 -15.72 -4.33
C ARG A 236 17.55 -14.45 -4.83
N ILE A 237 16.96 -13.27 -4.58
CA ILE A 237 17.50 -11.96 -5.01
C ILE A 237 18.89 -11.74 -4.40
N ALA A 238 19.09 -12.07 -3.13
CA ALA A 238 20.40 -11.95 -2.47
C ALA A 238 21.43 -12.94 -3.05
N ALA A 239 21.04 -14.18 -3.33
CA ALA A 239 21.93 -15.21 -3.87
C ALA A 239 22.38 -14.93 -5.32
N GLU A 240 21.54 -14.28 -6.13
CA GLU A 240 21.86 -13.88 -7.51
C GLU A 240 22.87 -12.71 -7.57
N ASN A 241 23.04 -11.97 -6.48
CA ASN A 241 23.90 -10.81 -6.38
C ASN A 241 24.84 -10.91 -5.17
N PRO A 242 25.70 -11.95 -5.08
CA PRO A 242 26.56 -12.11 -3.93
C PRO A 242 27.49 -10.91 -3.80
N VAL A 243 27.45 -10.24 -2.65
CA VAL A 243 28.39 -9.18 -2.29
C VAL A 243 29.71 -9.89 -1.99
N ALA A 244 30.75 -9.61 -2.79
CA ALA A 244 32.08 -10.20 -2.65
C ALA A 244 32.82 -9.64 -1.42
#